data_68e4d10cd28f20540cac28c61f6f9239
#
_entry.id   68e4d10cd28f20540cac28c61f6f9239
#
_cell.length_a   1.000
_cell.length_b   1.000
_cell.length_c   1.000
_cell.angle_alpha   90.00
_cell.angle_beta   90.00
_cell.angle_gamma   90.00
#
_symmetry.space_group_name_H-M   'P 1'
#
loop_
_entity.id
_entity.type
_entity.pdbx_description
1 polymer ?
#
loop_
_entity_poly.entity_id
_entity_poly.type
_entity_poly.pdbx_seq_one_letter_code
_entity_poly.pdbx_strand_id
1 'polypeptide(L)'
;MTNPANQPGERAVPTGIVVAANRRAAEAGAGVLRGGGNAADAAVATAAALAVVDPANCGIGGHGGFAVVHRLGDTPYQVAFNATVARAHREEPLVGRRLAGHRVTPPSIVAGLCALGTQFGRLPRSETFGPAIALARNGFPVGPGLAHALAWGCARHRGLNDAFRKTFFFDGAPLASGAVLRQPALADTLERIATEGSDSLRRGPLVQAMLETVNDNGGQLAEEDFRSIDPRVAAAAVGHYGGADVWASDPEECGASILLPALAELDGVDLGASRSSRYVDAVGQALAHAWRLRDQAFRPFGTATTQTSHLCACDGDGMLVSMTFTHGPVWFGSGLMTAEGGILLNCGADLLARRARDGAIVAQPHLTPAIVDAGAVRYALGSPGGPRIPAIVLQAVIDLIHYRVPLEDALGAPRFSARAEGALEGERAIVDAFPGRAITCIETSEYFGPAGALAWSPDGMQGAADPRFADGYVAVALRRRDG
;
A
#
# COMPACT_ATOMS: atom_id res chain seq x y z
N MET A 1 -34.54 37.58 -26.39
CA MET A 1 -34.26 37.17 -25.01
C MET A 1 -33.16 36.11 -25.09
N THR A 2 -31.95 36.53 -24.88
CA THR A 2 -30.73 35.67 -24.93
C THR A 2 -30.63 34.90 -23.63
N ASN A 3 -30.46 33.58 -23.73
CA ASN A 3 -30.29 32.61 -22.65
C ASN A 3 -29.01 32.89 -21.87
N PRO A 4 -29.01 33.14 -20.55
CA PRO A 4 -27.82 33.50 -19.78
C PRO A 4 -26.93 32.29 -19.36
N ALA A 5 -26.97 31.14 -20.03
CA ALA A 5 -26.31 29.89 -19.64
C ALA A 5 -25.00 29.59 -20.37
N ASN A 6 -24.25 30.59 -20.89
CA ASN A 6 -22.95 30.33 -21.50
C ASN A 6 -21.93 31.45 -21.22
N GLN A 7 -21.66 31.73 -19.94
CA GLN A 7 -20.39 32.33 -19.59
C GLN A 7 -19.37 31.19 -19.46
N PRO A 8 -18.21 31.28 -20.08
CA PRO A 8 -17.12 30.30 -19.87
C PRO A 8 -16.63 30.51 -18.43
N GLY A 9 -17.17 29.70 -17.52
CA GLY A 9 -16.67 29.64 -16.14
C GLY A 9 -15.19 29.36 -16.18
N GLU A 10 -14.43 30.13 -15.42
CA GLU A 10 -12.99 29.95 -15.19
C GLU A 10 -12.71 28.47 -14.94
N ARG A 11 -12.08 27.80 -15.89
CA ARG A 11 -11.69 26.40 -15.74
C ARG A 11 -10.56 26.37 -14.69
N ALA A 12 -10.89 25.84 -13.50
CA ALA A 12 -9.87 25.56 -12.51
C ALA A 12 -8.82 24.62 -13.11
N VAL A 13 -7.54 24.95 -12.91
CA VAL A 13 -6.44 24.15 -13.45
C VAL A 13 -6.09 23.07 -12.42
N PRO A 14 -6.03 21.78 -12.79
CA PRO A 14 -5.55 20.75 -11.90
C PRO A 14 -4.10 21.04 -11.47
N THR A 15 -3.86 21.03 -10.15
CA THR A 15 -2.52 21.15 -9.56
C THR A 15 -1.97 19.81 -9.10
N GLY A 16 -2.76 18.75 -9.25
CA GLY A 16 -2.35 17.38 -8.94
C GLY A 16 -3.54 16.44 -8.77
N ILE A 17 -3.24 15.17 -8.66
CA ILE A 17 -4.20 14.07 -8.43
C ILE A 17 -3.66 13.13 -7.35
N VAL A 18 -4.57 12.64 -6.51
CA VAL A 18 -4.30 11.58 -5.53
C VAL A 18 -5.31 10.45 -5.71
N VAL A 19 -4.82 9.23 -5.76
CA VAL A 19 -5.64 8.00 -5.76
C VAL A 19 -5.33 7.23 -4.48
N ALA A 20 -6.35 6.84 -3.72
CA ALA A 20 -6.18 6.09 -2.48
C ALA A 20 -7.38 5.18 -2.19
N ALA A 21 -7.18 4.22 -1.29
CA ALA A 21 -8.21 3.26 -0.87
C ALA A 21 -9.34 3.90 -0.01
N ASN A 22 -9.25 5.19 0.30
CA ASN A 22 -10.27 5.89 1.09
C ASN A 22 -10.39 7.35 0.67
N ARG A 23 -11.63 7.81 0.49
CA ARG A 23 -11.95 9.18 0.07
C ARG A 23 -11.31 10.25 0.95
N ARG A 24 -11.40 10.11 2.29
CA ARG A 24 -10.88 11.12 3.22
C ARG A 24 -9.37 11.23 3.14
N ALA A 25 -8.71 10.11 2.93
CA ALA A 25 -7.26 10.07 2.76
C ALA A 25 -6.84 10.71 1.43
N ALA A 26 -7.52 10.40 0.33
CA ALA A 26 -7.26 11.04 -0.95
C ALA A 26 -7.49 12.56 -0.89
N GLU A 27 -8.58 13.01 -0.24
CA GLU A 27 -8.89 14.42 -0.04
C GLU A 27 -7.86 15.14 0.84
N ALA A 28 -7.27 14.45 1.84
CA ALA A 28 -6.17 14.97 2.67
C ALA A 28 -4.93 15.28 1.81
N GLY A 29 -4.50 14.35 0.96
CA GLY A 29 -3.39 14.56 0.04
C GLY A 29 -3.68 15.66 -0.99
N ALA A 30 -4.87 15.65 -1.59
CA ALA A 30 -5.28 16.71 -2.53
C ALA A 30 -5.36 18.09 -1.84
N GLY A 31 -5.71 18.14 -0.56
CA GLY A 31 -5.66 19.34 0.27
C GLY A 31 -4.23 19.90 0.38
N VAL A 32 -3.26 19.03 0.59
CA VAL A 32 -1.84 19.38 0.67
C VAL A 32 -1.32 19.90 -0.68
N LEU A 33 -1.72 19.29 -1.81
CA LEU A 33 -1.38 19.81 -3.15
C LEU A 33 -1.95 21.22 -3.36
N ARG A 34 -3.21 21.47 -2.97
CA ARG A 34 -3.84 22.81 -3.03
C ARG A 34 -3.10 23.83 -2.16
N GLY A 35 -2.55 23.40 -1.03
CA GLY A 35 -1.73 24.22 -0.11
C GLY A 35 -0.32 24.52 -0.60
N GLY A 36 0.08 24.04 -1.78
CA GLY A 36 1.42 24.29 -2.36
C GLY A 36 2.43 23.16 -2.14
N GLY A 37 2.02 22.04 -1.52
CA GLY A 37 2.82 20.82 -1.45
C GLY A 37 3.00 20.16 -2.82
N ASN A 38 3.94 19.23 -2.89
CA ASN A 38 4.18 18.41 -4.07
C ASN A 38 3.61 16.98 -3.91
N ALA A 39 3.85 16.10 -4.89
CA ALA A 39 3.36 14.72 -4.84
C ALA A 39 3.88 13.91 -3.64
N ALA A 40 5.11 14.17 -3.18
CA ALA A 40 5.66 13.50 -1.99
C ALA A 40 4.96 13.96 -0.71
N ASP A 41 4.71 15.27 -0.56
CA ASP A 41 3.93 15.81 0.57
C ASP A 41 2.51 15.25 0.59
N ALA A 42 1.87 15.18 -0.58
CA ALA A 42 0.54 14.59 -0.74
C ALA A 42 0.53 13.09 -0.38
N ALA A 43 1.55 12.34 -0.79
CA ALA A 43 1.68 10.93 -0.44
C ALA A 43 1.84 10.72 1.08
N VAL A 44 2.66 11.54 1.75
CA VAL A 44 2.80 11.52 3.22
C VAL A 44 1.48 11.81 3.89
N ALA A 45 0.77 12.87 3.48
CA ALA A 45 -0.52 13.24 4.08
C ALA A 45 -1.59 12.18 3.85
N THR A 46 -1.63 11.59 2.66
CA THR A 46 -2.56 10.51 2.34
C THR A 46 -2.28 9.27 3.18
N ALA A 47 -1.00 8.86 3.32
CA ALA A 47 -0.62 7.71 4.12
C ALA A 47 -0.90 7.92 5.61
N ALA A 48 -0.60 9.11 6.15
CA ALA A 48 -0.93 9.46 7.52
C ALA A 48 -2.46 9.44 7.77
N ALA A 49 -3.24 9.94 6.81
CA ALA A 49 -4.70 9.89 6.89
C ALA A 49 -5.24 8.45 6.76
N LEU A 50 -4.68 7.61 5.86
CA LEU A 50 -5.02 6.19 5.76
C LEU A 50 -4.78 5.46 7.08
N ALA A 51 -3.69 5.78 7.79
CA ALA A 51 -3.41 5.21 9.12
C ALA A 51 -4.51 5.48 10.15
N VAL A 52 -5.32 6.52 9.93
CA VAL A 52 -6.47 6.89 10.79
C VAL A 52 -7.77 6.27 10.29
N VAL A 53 -8.04 6.34 8.97
CA VAL A 53 -9.35 6.00 8.41
C VAL A 53 -9.46 4.58 7.88
N ASP A 54 -8.32 3.89 7.71
CA ASP A 54 -8.21 2.51 7.22
C ASP A 54 -7.34 1.62 8.14
N PRO A 55 -7.62 1.61 9.47
CA PRO A 55 -6.80 0.89 10.45
C PRO A 55 -6.82 -0.63 10.27
N ALA A 56 -7.73 -1.16 9.45
CA ALA A 56 -7.74 -2.58 9.12
C ALA A 56 -6.53 -2.99 8.26
N ASN A 57 -6.10 -2.13 7.35
CA ASN A 57 -5.11 -2.45 6.32
C ASN A 57 -3.73 -1.83 6.58
N CYS A 58 -3.68 -0.68 7.24
CA CYS A 58 -2.44 0.07 7.49
C CYS A 58 -2.51 0.91 8.76
N GLY A 59 -1.38 1.48 9.18
CA GLY A 59 -1.30 2.39 10.33
C GLY A 59 0.13 2.75 10.68
N ILE A 60 0.31 3.72 11.58
CA ILE A 60 1.65 4.18 12.00
C ILE A 60 2.46 3.10 12.73
N GLY A 61 1.79 2.13 13.36
CA GLY A 61 2.41 0.94 13.95
C GLY A 61 2.64 -0.20 12.95
N GLY A 62 2.53 0.08 11.65
CA GLY A 62 2.62 -0.90 10.58
C GLY A 62 4.02 -1.46 10.35
N HIS A 63 4.04 -2.63 9.72
CA HIS A 63 5.24 -3.40 9.40
C HIS A 63 6.22 -2.60 8.53
N GLY A 64 5.73 -1.99 7.44
CA GLY A 64 6.56 -1.29 6.50
C GLY A 64 5.92 -1.09 5.15
N GLY A 65 6.74 -0.65 4.21
CA GLY A 65 6.30 -0.36 2.86
C GLY A 65 7.42 0.07 1.93
N PHE A 66 7.01 0.43 0.73
CA PHE A 66 7.87 0.94 -0.33
C PHE A 66 7.16 2.06 -1.07
N ALA A 67 7.92 3.08 -1.44
CA ALA A 67 7.49 4.09 -2.39
C ALA A 67 8.46 4.14 -3.56
N VAL A 68 7.92 4.28 -4.77
CA VAL A 68 8.67 4.67 -5.97
C VAL A 68 8.33 6.11 -6.28
N VAL A 69 9.36 6.93 -6.48
CA VAL A 69 9.26 8.37 -6.71
C VAL A 69 10.00 8.72 -8.00
N HIS A 70 9.35 9.47 -8.87
CA HIS A 70 9.98 9.99 -10.07
C HIS A 70 9.61 11.44 -10.29
N ARG A 71 10.60 12.30 -10.43
CA ARG A 71 10.48 13.65 -10.98
C ARG A 71 10.83 13.63 -12.46
N LEU A 72 10.16 14.45 -13.24
CA LEU A 72 10.48 14.58 -14.66
C LEU A 72 11.95 15.00 -14.85
N GLY A 73 12.69 14.21 -15.61
CA GLY A 73 14.11 14.47 -15.92
C GLY A 73 15.10 13.99 -14.87
N ASP A 74 14.64 13.47 -13.71
CA ASP A 74 15.51 12.93 -12.67
C ASP A 74 15.61 11.39 -12.75
N THR A 75 16.59 10.84 -12.05
CA THR A 75 16.65 9.39 -11.78
C THR A 75 15.45 8.98 -10.91
N PRO A 76 14.73 7.89 -11.24
CA PRO A 76 13.69 7.36 -10.37
C PRO A 76 14.30 6.77 -9.09
N TYR A 77 13.67 7.06 -7.96
CA TYR A 77 14.09 6.60 -6.65
C TYR A 77 13.08 5.67 -6.01
N GLN A 78 13.58 4.78 -5.15
CA GLN A 78 12.77 4.09 -4.17
C GLN A 78 13.03 4.64 -2.77
N VAL A 79 12.01 4.63 -1.93
CA VAL A 79 12.10 4.76 -0.48
C VAL A 79 11.64 3.43 0.11
N ALA A 80 12.58 2.62 0.56
CA ALA A 80 12.32 1.35 1.20
C ALA A 80 12.31 1.54 2.72
N PHE A 81 11.18 1.29 3.34
CA PHE A 81 10.97 1.30 4.79
C PHE A 81 10.39 -0.03 5.23
N ASN A 82 10.98 -1.11 4.71
CA ASN A 82 10.62 -2.48 5.06
C ASN A 82 10.94 -2.74 6.54
N ALA A 83 10.30 -3.74 7.12
CA ALA A 83 10.48 -4.02 8.53
C ALA A 83 11.90 -4.40 8.89
N THR A 84 12.34 -3.84 9.98
CA THR A 84 13.52 -4.33 10.70
C THR A 84 13.19 -5.68 11.33
N VAL A 85 14.05 -6.68 11.11
CA VAL A 85 13.92 -7.97 11.77
C VAL A 85 14.43 -7.85 13.21
N ALA A 86 13.55 -7.97 14.17
CA ALA A 86 13.92 -7.93 15.59
C ALA A 86 14.93 -9.04 15.94
N ARG A 87 15.77 -8.80 16.94
CA ARG A 87 16.78 -9.75 17.40
C ARG A 87 16.17 -11.12 17.73
N ALA A 88 15.07 -11.13 18.47
CA ALA A 88 14.38 -12.37 18.83
C ALA A 88 13.91 -13.19 17.63
N HIS A 89 13.50 -12.53 16.54
CA HIS A 89 13.10 -13.21 15.29
C HIS A 89 14.28 -13.80 14.51
N ARG A 90 15.51 -13.28 14.69
CA ARG A 90 16.72 -13.84 14.09
C ARG A 90 17.19 -15.10 14.81
N GLU A 91 17.04 -15.14 16.12
CA GLU A 91 17.49 -16.25 16.98
C GLU A 91 16.52 -17.44 16.93
N GLU A 92 15.21 -17.18 16.93
CA GLU A 92 14.16 -18.20 16.88
C GLU A 92 13.07 -17.87 15.86
N PRO A 93 13.10 -18.49 14.69
CA PRO A 93 12.02 -18.31 13.70
C PRO A 93 10.66 -18.79 14.22
N LEU A 94 9.61 -18.06 13.86
CA LEU A 94 8.24 -18.12 14.41
C LEU A 94 7.44 -19.39 14.10
N VAL A 95 8.05 -20.48 13.69
CA VAL A 95 7.35 -21.71 13.35
C VAL A 95 6.56 -22.23 14.55
N GLY A 96 5.23 -22.13 14.50
CA GLY A 96 4.33 -22.63 15.51
C GLY A 96 3.98 -21.68 16.67
N ARG A 97 4.52 -20.47 16.73
CA ARG A 97 4.19 -19.48 17.77
C ARG A 97 2.91 -18.72 17.43
N ARG A 98 1.92 -18.76 18.32
CA ARG A 98 0.56 -18.23 18.08
C ARG A 98 0.19 -17.01 18.92
N LEU A 99 1.07 -16.53 19.80
CA LEU A 99 0.79 -15.35 20.64
C LEU A 99 0.92 -14.07 19.81
N ALA A 100 0.03 -13.11 20.05
CA ALA A 100 -0.08 -11.90 19.25
C ALA A 100 1.22 -11.06 19.25
N GLY A 101 1.90 -10.96 20.40
CA GLY A 101 3.14 -10.22 20.55
C GLY A 101 4.31 -10.78 19.72
N HIS A 102 4.37 -12.11 19.54
CA HIS A 102 5.42 -12.71 18.68
C HIS A 102 5.33 -12.32 17.22
N ARG A 103 4.18 -11.83 16.76
CA ARG A 103 3.95 -11.46 15.35
C ARG A 103 4.39 -10.04 15.05
N VAL A 104 4.67 -9.23 16.08
CA VAL A 104 5.00 -7.82 15.93
C VAL A 104 6.47 -7.65 15.56
N THR A 105 6.74 -6.85 14.54
CA THR A 105 8.07 -6.31 14.22
C THR A 105 8.14 -4.83 14.59
N PRO A 106 9.33 -4.24 14.76
CA PRO A 106 9.46 -2.80 14.98
C PRO A 106 8.77 -2.02 13.84
N PRO A 107 7.86 -1.06 14.16
CA PRO A 107 7.12 -0.31 13.15
C PRO A 107 8.02 0.63 12.36
N SER A 108 8.02 0.55 11.03
CA SER A 108 8.89 1.39 10.17
C SER A 108 8.15 2.40 9.29
N ILE A 109 6.80 2.40 9.27
CA ILE A 109 6.03 3.31 8.40
C ILE A 109 6.35 4.78 8.67
N VAL A 110 6.37 5.22 9.94
CA VAL A 110 6.65 6.63 10.28
C VAL A 110 8.05 7.05 9.81
N ALA A 111 9.04 6.18 9.98
CA ALA A 111 10.39 6.46 9.50
C ALA A 111 10.42 6.63 7.97
N GLY A 112 9.68 5.77 7.23
CA GLY A 112 9.52 5.88 5.78
C GLY A 112 8.84 7.15 5.33
N LEU A 113 7.74 7.54 5.99
CA LEU A 113 7.02 8.78 5.68
C LEU A 113 7.90 10.01 5.94
N CYS A 114 8.67 10.01 7.04
CA CYS A 114 9.63 11.08 7.33
C CYS A 114 10.76 11.13 6.29
N ALA A 115 11.29 9.97 5.87
CA ALA A 115 12.32 9.92 4.83
C ALA A 115 11.79 10.44 3.49
N LEU A 116 10.58 10.01 3.07
CA LEU A 116 9.92 10.48 1.85
C LEU A 116 9.72 12.01 1.88
N GLY A 117 9.15 12.55 2.96
CA GLY A 117 8.91 13.97 3.10
C GLY A 117 10.20 14.79 3.16
N THR A 118 11.23 14.30 3.86
CA THR A 118 12.52 15.03 3.99
C THR A 118 13.29 15.05 2.66
N GLN A 119 13.28 13.92 1.90
CA GLN A 119 14.07 13.81 0.67
C GLN A 119 13.40 14.47 -0.52
N PHE A 120 12.05 14.39 -0.61
CA PHE A 120 11.31 14.76 -1.81
C PHE A 120 10.24 15.83 -1.58
N GLY A 121 9.81 16.06 -0.33
CA GLY A 121 8.78 17.03 0.03
C GLY A 121 9.27 18.48 0.04
N ARG A 122 8.31 19.40 0.16
CA ARG A 122 8.51 20.86 0.27
C ARG A 122 7.95 21.41 1.57
N LEU A 123 6.94 20.73 2.15
CA LEU A 123 6.22 21.21 3.32
C LEU A 123 6.78 20.63 4.62
N PRO A 124 6.64 21.37 5.73
CA PRO A 124 6.97 20.84 7.05
C PRO A 124 6.00 19.73 7.44
N ARG A 125 6.46 18.82 8.32
CA ARG A 125 5.65 17.71 8.82
C ARG A 125 4.34 18.14 9.47
N SER A 126 4.29 19.31 10.11
CA SER A 126 3.06 19.86 10.71
C SER A 126 1.94 20.04 9.69
N GLU A 127 2.26 20.38 8.44
CA GLU A 127 1.28 20.52 7.38
C GLU A 127 0.88 19.17 6.76
N THR A 128 1.85 18.25 6.55
CA THR A 128 1.56 16.96 5.95
C THR A 128 0.84 15.99 6.90
N PHE A 129 1.08 16.06 8.22
CA PHE A 129 0.35 15.28 9.22
C PHE A 129 -0.93 15.96 9.73
N GLY A 130 -1.09 17.27 9.55
CA GLY A 130 -2.23 18.04 10.02
C GLY A 130 -3.60 17.46 9.68
N PRO A 131 -3.88 17.05 8.43
CA PRO A 131 -5.15 16.42 8.07
C PRO A 131 -5.44 15.12 8.83
N ALA A 132 -4.43 14.27 9.04
CA ALA A 132 -4.57 13.03 9.80
C ALA A 132 -4.85 13.30 11.29
N ILE A 133 -4.16 14.29 11.89
CA ILE A 133 -4.40 14.74 13.26
C ILE A 133 -5.85 15.20 13.41
N ALA A 134 -6.33 16.02 12.48
CA ALA A 134 -7.71 16.52 12.51
C ALA A 134 -8.74 15.38 12.39
N LEU A 135 -8.54 14.41 11.50
CA LEU A 135 -9.39 13.23 11.36
C LEU A 135 -9.43 12.39 12.64
N ALA A 136 -8.28 12.13 13.24
CA ALA A 136 -8.17 11.33 14.46
C ALA A 136 -8.86 12.04 15.66
N ARG A 137 -8.63 13.35 15.81
CA ARG A 137 -9.15 14.15 16.93
C ARG A 137 -10.66 14.42 16.82
N ASN A 138 -11.11 14.91 15.65
CA ASN A 138 -12.51 15.29 15.45
C ASN A 138 -13.40 14.09 15.19
N GLY A 139 -12.83 12.99 14.69
CA GLY A 139 -13.54 11.78 14.30
C GLY A 139 -14.15 11.88 12.91
N PHE A 140 -14.60 10.73 12.44
CA PHE A 140 -15.23 10.57 11.13
C PHE A 140 -16.27 9.44 11.18
N PRO A 141 -17.31 9.45 10.34
CA PRO A 141 -18.23 8.32 10.25
C PRO A 141 -17.52 7.10 9.63
N VAL A 142 -17.64 5.95 10.32
CA VAL A 142 -17.17 4.64 9.86
C VAL A 142 -17.82 4.30 8.53
N GLY A 143 -17.01 4.02 7.49
CA GLY A 143 -17.49 3.58 6.19
C GLY A 143 -17.90 2.11 6.17
N PRO A 144 -18.61 1.65 5.10
CA PRO A 144 -19.01 0.25 4.96
C PRO A 144 -17.84 -0.75 5.01
N GLY A 145 -16.72 -0.45 4.35
CA GLY A 145 -15.53 -1.30 4.33
C GLY A 145 -14.92 -1.49 5.70
N LEU A 146 -14.72 -0.41 6.47
CA LEU A 146 -14.20 -0.51 7.84
C LEU A 146 -15.21 -1.20 8.78
N ALA A 147 -16.52 -0.94 8.64
CA ALA A 147 -17.54 -1.63 9.42
C ALA A 147 -17.52 -3.16 9.15
N HIS A 148 -17.38 -3.55 7.88
CA HIS A 148 -17.24 -4.95 7.51
C HIS A 148 -15.96 -5.57 8.10
N ALA A 149 -14.82 -4.90 7.99
CA ALA A 149 -13.56 -5.37 8.56
C ALA A 149 -13.63 -5.50 10.09
N LEU A 150 -14.31 -4.58 10.79
CA LEU A 150 -14.53 -4.65 12.23
C LEU A 150 -15.43 -5.84 12.61
N ALA A 151 -16.56 -6.00 11.94
CA ALA A 151 -17.50 -7.08 12.25
C ALA A 151 -16.91 -8.47 11.93
N TRP A 152 -16.39 -8.64 10.73
CA TRP A 152 -15.92 -9.93 10.23
C TRP A 152 -14.49 -10.27 10.69
N GLY A 153 -13.59 -9.29 10.65
CA GLY A 153 -12.19 -9.44 11.05
C GLY A 153 -12.06 -9.68 12.57
N CYS A 154 -12.76 -8.87 13.39
CA CYS A 154 -12.71 -9.03 14.84
C CYS A 154 -13.28 -10.35 15.32
N ALA A 155 -14.32 -10.90 14.66
CA ALA A 155 -14.86 -12.22 15.01
C ALA A 155 -13.84 -13.36 14.81
N ARG A 156 -12.83 -13.18 13.98
CA ARG A 156 -11.77 -14.14 13.65
C ARG A 156 -10.43 -13.84 14.32
N HIS A 157 -10.29 -12.65 14.87
CA HIS A 157 -9.05 -12.20 15.49
C HIS A 157 -8.96 -12.69 16.93
N ARG A 158 -7.87 -13.40 17.27
CA ARG A 158 -7.67 -13.98 18.62
C ARG A 158 -6.88 -13.09 19.58
N GLY A 159 -6.36 -11.95 19.10
CA GLY A 159 -5.41 -11.10 19.84
C GLY A 159 -5.89 -9.69 20.18
N LEU A 160 -7.21 -9.40 20.05
CA LEU A 160 -7.73 -8.07 20.36
C LEU A 160 -7.63 -7.76 21.85
N ASN A 161 -6.79 -6.78 22.21
CA ASN A 161 -6.65 -6.33 23.59
C ASN A 161 -7.68 -5.24 23.97
N ASP A 162 -7.69 -4.85 25.25
CA ASP A 162 -8.65 -3.89 25.79
C ASP A 162 -8.56 -2.51 25.14
N ALA A 163 -7.34 -2.04 24.82
CA ALA A 163 -7.15 -0.77 24.15
C ALA A 163 -7.80 -0.77 22.77
N PHE A 164 -7.66 -1.85 22.01
CA PHE A 164 -8.35 -2.04 20.72
C PHE A 164 -9.87 -1.98 20.92
N ARG A 165 -10.41 -2.76 21.89
CA ARG A 165 -11.86 -2.79 22.13
C ARG A 165 -12.42 -1.44 22.56
N LYS A 166 -11.72 -0.71 23.43
CA LYS A 166 -12.13 0.65 23.85
C LYS A 166 -12.20 1.64 22.67
N THR A 167 -11.39 1.44 21.62
CA THR A 167 -11.33 2.33 20.47
C THR A 167 -12.37 1.97 19.42
N PHE A 168 -12.55 0.69 19.11
CA PHE A 168 -13.32 0.22 17.96
C PHE A 168 -14.66 -0.44 18.31
N PHE A 169 -15.03 -0.50 19.59
CA PHE A 169 -16.27 -1.10 20.04
C PHE A 169 -17.12 -0.08 20.84
N PHE A 170 -18.42 -0.26 20.78
CA PHE A 170 -19.40 0.44 21.61
C PHE A 170 -20.39 -0.58 22.15
N ASP A 171 -20.68 -0.53 23.46
CA ASP A 171 -21.54 -1.50 24.16
C ASP A 171 -21.22 -2.97 23.85
N GLY A 172 -19.91 -3.31 23.79
CA GLY A 172 -19.43 -4.67 23.53
C GLY A 172 -19.52 -5.13 22.08
N ALA A 173 -20.04 -4.29 21.15
CA ALA A 173 -20.13 -4.59 19.73
C ALA A 173 -19.15 -3.73 18.90
N PRO A 174 -18.63 -4.23 17.76
CA PRO A 174 -17.84 -3.42 16.84
C PRO A 174 -18.63 -2.23 16.31
N LEU A 175 -17.97 -1.09 16.08
CA LEU A 175 -18.58 0.08 15.49
C LEU A 175 -19.21 -0.23 14.13
N ALA A 176 -20.48 0.10 13.98
CA ALA A 176 -21.23 -0.08 12.74
C ALA A 176 -20.99 1.08 11.75
N SER A 177 -21.36 0.87 10.48
CA SER A 177 -21.35 1.94 9.47
C SER A 177 -22.17 3.15 9.92
N GLY A 178 -21.59 4.34 9.75
CA GLY A 178 -22.19 5.60 10.19
C GLY A 178 -21.86 6.00 11.64
N ALA A 179 -21.41 5.08 12.50
CA ALA A 179 -20.91 5.41 13.84
C ALA A 179 -19.67 6.33 13.73
N VAL A 180 -19.50 7.26 14.67
CA VAL A 180 -18.33 8.15 14.64
C VAL A 180 -17.18 7.53 15.38
N LEU A 181 -16.09 7.25 14.66
CA LEU A 181 -14.80 6.82 15.21
C LEU A 181 -13.96 8.03 15.57
N ARG A 182 -13.54 8.14 16.83
CA ARG A 182 -12.54 9.10 17.32
C ARG A 182 -11.36 8.37 17.91
N GLN A 183 -10.15 8.89 17.64
CA GLN A 183 -8.89 8.29 18.07
C GLN A 183 -7.99 9.36 18.74
N PRO A 184 -8.39 9.93 19.88
CA PRO A 184 -7.67 11.06 20.49
C PRO A 184 -6.23 10.72 20.85
N ALA A 185 -5.96 9.54 21.40
CA ALA A 185 -4.59 9.10 21.72
C ALA A 185 -3.71 8.99 20.44
N LEU A 186 -4.29 8.53 19.32
CA LEU A 186 -3.59 8.51 18.04
C LEU A 186 -3.34 9.93 17.51
N ALA A 187 -4.28 10.87 17.73
CA ALA A 187 -4.09 12.26 17.35
C ALA A 187 -2.89 12.88 18.09
N ASP A 188 -2.76 12.65 19.40
CA ASP A 188 -1.63 13.14 20.21
C ASP A 188 -0.30 12.51 19.75
N THR A 189 -0.31 11.23 19.36
CA THR A 189 0.84 10.55 18.76
C THR A 189 1.22 11.17 17.41
N LEU A 190 0.25 11.46 16.54
CA LEU A 190 0.50 12.09 15.24
C LEU A 190 1.04 13.53 15.40
N GLU A 191 0.57 14.30 16.39
CA GLU A 191 1.14 15.62 16.73
C GLU A 191 2.59 15.50 17.17
N ARG A 192 2.89 14.50 17.97
CA ARG A 192 4.27 14.22 18.38
C ARG A 192 5.15 13.84 17.20
N ILE A 193 4.66 13.00 16.29
CA ILE A 193 5.36 12.65 15.04
C ILE A 193 5.58 13.90 14.17
N ALA A 194 4.59 14.77 14.05
CA ALA A 194 4.72 16.02 13.29
C ALA A 194 5.83 16.90 13.84
N THR A 195 6.06 16.90 15.16
CA THR A 195 7.09 17.69 15.85
C THR A 195 8.45 16.98 15.84
N GLU A 196 8.52 15.75 16.35
CA GLU A 196 9.76 15.02 16.61
C GLU A 196 10.22 14.15 15.42
N GLY A 197 9.33 13.89 14.44
CA GLY A 197 9.62 13.00 13.32
C GLY A 197 9.71 11.53 13.75
N SER A 198 10.56 10.78 13.06
CA SER A 198 10.78 9.35 13.30
C SER A 198 11.40 9.06 14.68
N ASP A 199 12.05 10.02 15.31
CA ASP A 199 12.67 9.85 16.64
C ASP A 199 11.62 9.53 17.72
N SER A 200 10.38 10.01 17.55
CA SER A 200 9.25 9.70 18.43
C SER A 200 8.95 8.20 18.57
N LEU A 201 9.30 7.38 17.53
CA LEU A 201 9.12 5.92 17.51
C LEU A 201 10.44 5.15 17.55
N ARG A 202 11.57 5.81 17.85
CA ARG A 202 12.87 5.17 18.07
C ARG A 202 13.24 5.06 19.55
N ARG A 203 12.68 5.92 20.39
CA ARG A 203 12.92 6.01 21.84
C ARG A 203 11.81 6.76 22.55
N GLY A 204 11.76 6.62 23.85
CA GLY A 204 10.85 7.38 24.71
C GLY A 204 9.51 6.67 24.96
N PRO A 205 8.50 7.40 25.50
CA PRO A 205 7.30 6.78 26.07
C PRO A 205 6.49 5.97 25.07
N LEU A 206 6.40 6.36 23.79
CA LEU A 206 5.67 5.58 22.77
C LEU A 206 6.34 4.22 22.53
N VAL A 207 7.69 4.18 22.53
CA VAL A 207 8.43 2.91 22.41
C VAL A 207 8.22 2.04 23.63
N GLN A 208 8.24 2.60 24.85
CA GLN A 208 7.97 1.86 26.08
C GLN A 208 6.56 1.27 26.06
N ALA A 209 5.53 2.04 25.68
CA ALA A 209 4.16 1.54 25.55
C ALA A 209 4.04 0.38 24.53
N MET A 210 4.78 0.45 23.42
CA MET A 210 4.83 -0.64 22.44
C MET A 210 5.54 -1.88 23.01
N LEU A 211 6.68 -1.70 23.70
CA LEU A 211 7.43 -2.80 24.33
C LEU A 211 6.58 -3.51 25.39
N GLU A 212 5.94 -2.78 26.29
CA GLU A 212 5.04 -3.30 27.30
C GLU A 212 3.91 -4.10 26.64
N THR A 213 3.21 -3.47 25.65
CA THR A 213 2.10 -4.14 24.95
C THR A 213 2.54 -5.43 24.26
N VAL A 214 3.71 -5.43 23.60
CA VAL A 214 4.22 -6.61 22.88
C VAL A 214 4.66 -7.70 23.85
N ASN A 215 5.45 -7.34 24.87
CA ASN A 215 6.06 -8.32 25.77
C ASN A 215 5.04 -8.94 26.72
N ASP A 216 4.06 -8.18 27.20
CA ASP A 216 2.93 -8.69 27.99
C ASP A 216 2.04 -9.68 27.19
N ASN A 217 2.10 -9.61 25.85
CA ASN A 217 1.40 -10.52 24.96
C ASN A 217 2.32 -11.57 24.32
N GLY A 218 3.42 -11.89 24.98
CA GLY A 218 4.33 -12.99 24.66
C GLY A 218 5.40 -12.67 23.62
N GLY A 219 5.51 -11.40 23.18
CA GLY A 219 6.60 -10.97 22.30
C GLY A 219 7.92 -10.77 23.05
N GLN A 220 8.97 -10.43 22.28
CA GLN A 220 10.32 -10.24 22.81
C GLN A 220 11.04 -9.11 22.05
N LEU A 221 10.39 -7.95 21.95
CA LEU A 221 11.04 -6.77 21.39
C LEU A 221 11.88 -6.07 22.46
N ALA A 222 12.96 -5.44 22.01
CA ALA A 222 13.86 -4.63 22.82
C ALA A 222 13.97 -3.20 22.21
N GLU A 223 14.41 -2.23 23.00
CA GLU A 223 14.53 -0.84 22.54
C GLU A 223 15.52 -0.70 21.37
N GLU A 224 16.56 -1.54 21.33
CA GLU A 224 17.54 -1.59 20.25
C GLU A 224 16.91 -1.94 18.90
N ASP A 225 15.84 -2.73 18.88
CA ASP A 225 15.14 -3.08 17.65
C ASP A 225 14.50 -1.84 16.99
N PHE A 226 14.01 -0.91 17.79
CA PHE A 226 13.43 0.35 17.30
C PHE A 226 14.49 1.35 16.83
N ARG A 227 15.67 1.35 17.46
CA ARG A 227 16.79 2.22 17.07
C ARG A 227 17.39 1.81 15.73
N SER A 228 17.28 0.56 15.35
CA SER A 228 17.83 0.02 14.10
C SER A 228 16.95 0.27 12.86
N ILE A 229 15.80 0.94 13.01
CA ILE A 229 14.92 1.28 11.89
C ILE A 229 15.60 2.37 11.04
N ASP A 230 15.97 2.02 9.80
CA ASP A 230 16.66 2.91 8.87
C ASP A 230 16.07 2.79 7.46
N PRO A 231 15.19 3.72 7.04
CA PRO A 231 14.66 3.73 5.69
C PRO A 231 15.77 3.98 4.67
N ARG A 232 15.77 3.21 3.59
CA ARG A 232 16.76 3.33 2.53
C ARG A 232 16.18 4.10 1.33
N VAL A 233 16.86 5.19 0.96
CA VAL A 233 16.60 5.91 -0.30
C VAL A 233 17.70 5.52 -1.30
N ALA A 234 17.30 4.96 -2.43
CA ALA A 234 18.20 4.48 -3.46
C ALA A 234 17.56 4.63 -4.84
N ALA A 235 18.35 4.45 -5.91
CA ALA A 235 17.77 4.32 -7.25
C ALA A 235 16.76 3.17 -7.30
N ALA A 236 15.65 3.38 -8.00
CA ALA A 236 14.65 2.33 -8.22
C ALA A 236 15.23 1.23 -9.13
N ALA A 237 14.77 -0.01 -8.95
CA ALA A 237 15.05 -1.08 -9.90
C ALA A 237 14.28 -0.80 -11.21
N VAL A 238 14.88 -1.15 -12.33
CA VAL A 238 14.30 -0.94 -13.67
C VAL A 238 14.10 -2.27 -14.38
N GLY A 239 12.93 -2.42 -15.00
CA GLY A 239 12.63 -3.42 -16.02
C GLY A 239 12.12 -2.74 -17.28
N HIS A 240 12.06 -3.48 -18.37
CA HIS A 240 11.61 -3.00 -19.68
C HIS A 240 10.46 -3.86 -20.17
N TYR A 241 9.45 -3.25 -20.78
CA TYR A 241 8.34 -3.96 -21.39
C TYR A 241 7.65 -3.12 -22.47
N GLY A 242 7.56 -3.66 -23.69
CA GLY A 242 6.87 -3.01 -24.80
C GLY A 242 7.40 -1.62 -25.15
N GLY A 243 8.71 -1.38 -24.93
CA GLY A 243 9.36 -0.09 -25.14
C GLY A 243 9.19 0.93 -24.00
N ALA A 244 8.55 0.55 -22.89
CA ALA A 244 8.44 1.35 -21.67
C ALA A 244 9.43 0.91 -20.60
N ASP A 245 9.89 1.86 -19.78
CA ASP A 245 10.61 1.57 -18.54
C ASP A 245 9.62 1.34 -17.40
N VAL A 246 9.84 0.31 -16.61
CA VAL A 246 9.06 -0.01 -15.43
C VAL A 246 9.95 0.08 -14.19
N TRP A 247 9.71 1.08 -13.36
CA TRP A 247 10.47 1.30 -12.14
C TRP A 247 9.73 0.75 -10.93
N ALA A 248 10.43 -0.04 -10.14
CA ALA A 248 9.91 -0.70 -8.95
C ALA A 248 10.92 -0.60 -7.80
N SER A 249 10.53 -1.05 -6.61
CA SER A 249 11.45 -1.19 -5.50
C SER A 249 12.38 -2.38 -5.69
N ASP A 250 13.37 -2.51 -4.79
CA ASP A 250 14.41 -3.54 -4.87
C ASP A 250 13.79 -4.97 -4.91
N PRO A 251 14.06 -5.76 -5.94
CA PRO A 251 13.55 -7.13 -6.05
C PRO A 251 13.96 -8.04 -4.89
N GLU A 252 15.09 -7.77 -4.22
CA GLU A 252 15.50 -8.55 -3.05
C GLU A 252 14.65 -8.30 -1.81
N GLU A 253 13.79 -7.27 -1.81
CA GLU A 253 13.04 -6.86 -0.63
C GLU A 253 11.51 -6.96 -0.81
N CYS A 254 11.00 -7.11 -2.04
CA CYS A 254 9.56 -6.98 -2.30
C CYS A 254 9.06 -7.78 -3.51
N GLY A 255 7.80 -7.54 -3.92
CA GLY A 255 7.15 -8.20 -5.04
C GLY A 255 7.71 -7.86 -6.42
N ALA A 256 8.61 -6.88 -6.54
CA ALA A 256 9.34 -6.63 -7.77
C ALA A 256 10.19 -7.84 -8.22
N SER A 257 10.55 -8.74 -7.29
CA SER A 257 11.16 -10.05 -7.59
C SER A 257 10.28 -10.97 -8.46
N ILE A 258 9.00 -10.67 -8.58
CA ILE A 258 8.07 -11.38 -9.45
C ILE A 258 7.72 -10.52 -10.66
N LEU A 259 7.42 -9.23 -10.43
CA LEU A 259 7.01 -8.32 -11.50
C LEU A 259 8.06 -8.20 -12.60
N LEU A 260 9.31 -7.86 -12.23
CA LEU A 260 10.35 -7.55 -13.24
C LEU A 260 10.77 -8.78 -14.06
N PRO A 261 11.02 -9.98 -13.49
CA PRO A 261 11.28 -11.18 -14.29
C PRO A 261 10.11 -11.57 -15.19
N ALA A 262 8.86 -11.45 -14.70
CA ALA A 262 7.69 -11.77 -15.52
C ALA A 262 7.53 -10.81 -16.71
N LEU A 263 7.78 -9.50 -16.53
CA LEU A 263 7.79 -8.53 -17.63
C LEU A 263 8.89 -8.86 -18.65
N ALA A 264 10.09 -9.17 -18.19
CA ALA A 264 11.21 -9.52 -19.08
C ALA A 264 10.94 -10.78 -19.90
N GLU A 265 10.27 -11.79 -19.33
CA GLU A 265 9.87 -13.00 -20.04
C GLU A 265 8.78 -12.75 -21.09
N LEU A 266 7.92 -11.76 -20.85
CA LEU A 266 6.80 -11.43 -21.75
C LEU A 266 7.15 -10.36 -22.80
N ASP A 267 8.32 -9.71 -22.69
CA ASP A 267 8.71 -8.69 -23.65
C ASP A 267 8.93 -9.29 -25.04
N GLY A 268 8.29 -8.70 -26.05
CA GLY A 268 8.29 -9.21 -27.43
C GLY A 268 7.45 -10.47 -27.68
N VAL A 269 6.76 -11.02 -26.67
CA VAL A 269 5.89 -12.19 -26.83
C VAL A 269 4.54 -11.76 -27.44
N ASP A 270 4.08 -12.51 -28.46
CA ASP A 270 2.72 -12.36 -28.98
C ASP A 270 1.70 -12.95 -27.98
N LEU A 271 1.00 -12.07 -27.28
CA LEU A 271 -0.03 -12.45 -26.29
C LEU A 271 -1.40 -12.74 -26.91
N GLY A 272 -1.60 -12.45 -28.20
CA GLY A 272 -2.92 -12.51 -28.84
C GLY A 272 -3.87 -11.46 -28.28
N ALA A 273 -5.17 -11.72 -28.31
CA ALA A 273 -6.16 -10.81 -27.72
C ALA A 273 -6.08 -10.82 -26.19
N SER A 274 -6.39 -9.66 -25.56
CA SER A 274 -6.46 -9.56 -24.11
C SER A 274 -7.39 -10.63 -23.51
N ARG A 275 -6.93 -11.27 -22.45
CA ARG A 275 -7.65 -12.38 -21.77
C ARG A 275 -7.98 -13.58 -22.64
N SER A 276 -7.34 -13.73 -23.82
CA SER A 276 -7.42 -14.97 -24.62
C SER A 276 -6.72 -16.15 -23.92
N SER A 277 -6.90 -17.38 -24.42
CA SER A 277 -6.17 -18.56 -23.91
C SER A 277 -4.66 -18.35 -23.99
N ARG A 278 -4.17 -17.81 -25.12
CA ARG A 278 -2.73 -17.48 -25.31
C ARG A 278 -2.23 -16.50 -24.26
N TYR A 279 -3.00 -15.44 -23.98
CA TYR A 279 -2.67 -14.48 -22.93
C TYR A 279 -2.56 -15.16 -21.56
N VAL A 280 -3.57 -15.94 -21.18
CA VAL A 280 -3.62 -16.62 -19.87
C VAL A 280 -2.49 -17.64 -19.74
N ASP A 281 -2.14 -18.34 -20.82
CA ASP A 281 -1.01 -19.28 -20.84
C ASP A 281 0.33 -18.56 -20.68
N ALA A 282 0.60 -17.53 -21.50
CA ALA A 282 1.87 -16.81 -21.46
C ALA A 282 2.08 -16.10 -20.11
N VAL A 283 1.09 -15.31 -19.66
CA VAL A 283 1.18 -14.58 -18.39
C VAL A 283 1.22 -15.53 -17.19
N GLY A 284 0.45 -16.64 -17.24
CA GLY A 284 0.47 -17.65 -16.19
C GLY A 284 1.83 -18.36 -16.06
N GLN A 285 2.46 -18.69 -17.20
CA GLN A 285 3.81 -19.30 -17.23
C GLN A 285 4.88 -18.34 -16.71
N ALA A 286 4.87 -17.08 -17.16
CA ALA A 286 5.81 -16.05 -16.69
C ALA A 286 5.69 -15.81 -15.19
N LEU A 287 4.45 -15.71 -14.66
CA LEU A 287 4.23 -15.60 -13.23
C LEU A 287 4.74 -16.84 -12.48
N ALA A 288 4.44 -18.04 -12.94
CA ALA A 288 4.88 -19.27 -12.31
C ALA A 288 6.41 -19.39 -12.31
N HIS A 289 7.07 -18.98 -13.40
CA HIS A 289 8.54 -18.93 -13.48
C HIS A 289 9.12 -17.92 -12.48
N ALA A 290 8.61 -16.70 -12.44
CA ALA A 290 9.06 -15.67 -11.50
C ALA A 290 8.87 -16.10 -10.04
N TRP A 291 7.75 -16.78 -9.72
CA TRP A 291 7.54 -17.38 -8.40
C TRP A 291 8.57 -18.45 -8.06
N ARG A 292 8.92 -19.34 -9.00
CA ARG A 292 9.98 -20.35 -8.77
C ARG A 292 11.32 -19.69 -8.46
N LEU A 293 11.70 -18.65 -9.20
CA LEU A 293 12.94 -17.90 -8.94
C LEU A 293 12.94 -17.30 -7.52
N ARG A 294 11.82 -16.69 -7.12
CA ARG A 294 11.69 -16.13 -5.78
C ARG A 294 11.73 -17.20 -4.69
N ASP A 295 11.04 -18.32 -4.87
CA ASP A 295 10.99 -19.40 -3.88
C ASP A 295 12.35 -20.12 -3.73
N GLN A 296 13.18 -20.12 -4.77
CA GLN A 296 14.57 -20.54 -4.68
C GLN A 296 15.43 -19.56 -3.86
N ALA A 297 15.15 -18.26 -3.97
CA ALA A 297 15.89 -17.22 -3.26
C ALA A 297 15.43 -17.04 -1.80
N PHE A 298 14.14 -17.27 -1.51
CA PHE A 298 13.55 -17.01 -0.20
C PHE A 298 12.63 -18.16 0.24
N ARG A 299 12.77 -18.61 1.48
CA ARG A 299 11.89 -19.59 2.12
C ARG A 299 11.02 -18.89 3.18
N PRO A 300 9.74 -18.62 2.91
CA PRO A 300 8.84 -17.95 3.85
C PRO A 300 8.57 -18.81 5.09
N PHE A 301 8.38 -18.17 6.24
CA PHE A 301 8.00 -18.84 7.48
C PHE A 301 6.49 -18.98 7.67
N GLY A 302 5.69 -18.19 6.95
CA GLY A 302 4.24 -18.15 7.06
C GLY A 302 3.53 -18.14 5.71
N THR A 303 2.22 -18.31 5.75
CA THR A 303 1.33 -18.14 4.57
C THR A 303 0.83 -16.71 4.57
N ALA A 304 1.22 -15.93 3.59
CA ALA A 304 0.74 -14.56 3.43
C ALA A 304 -0.76 -14.54 3.08
N THR A 305 -1.53 -13.70 3.78
CA THR A 305 -2.86 -13.25 3.42
C THR A 305 -2.82 -11.80 2.92
N THR A 306 -3.94 -11.10 2.74
CA THR A 306 -4.08 -10.07 1.69
C THR A 306 -4.28 -8.63 2.18
N GLN A 307 -3.79 -8.25 3.36
CA GLN A 307 -4.07 -6.93 3.93
C GLN A 307 -2.94 -5.93 3.67
N THR A 308 -3.27 -4.82 2.99
CA THR A 308 -2.31 -3.82 2.52
C THR A 308 -3.07 -2.57 2.10
N SER A 309 -2.45 -1.40 2.09
CA SER A 309 -2.99 -0.20 1.47
C SER A 309 -2.05 0.32 0.38
N HIS A 310 -2.63 0.99 -0.61
CA HIS A 310 -1.90 1.57 -1.73
C HIS A 310 -2.40 2.99 -2.00
N LEU A 311 -1.48 3.85 -2.45
CA LEU A 311 -1.80 5.18 -2.94
C LEU A 311 -0.89 5.57 -4.11
N CYS A 312 -1.43 6.44 -4.98
CA CYS A 312 -0.65 7.17 -5.97
C CYS A 312 -0.89 8.68 -5.81
N ALA A 313 0.15 9.48 -6.01
CA ALA A 313 0.06 10.93 -6.04
C ALA A 313 0.84 11.49 -7.22
N CYS A 314 0.31 12.55 -7.82
CA CYS A 314 0.97 13.31 -8.88
C CYS A 314 0.74 14.80 -8.65
N ASP A 315 1.76 15.63 -8.86
CA ASP A 315 1.62 17.08 -8.86
C ASP A 315 1.66 17.66 -10.28
N GLY A 316 1.41 18.97 -10.37
CA GLY A 316 1.39 19.71 -11.64
C GLY A 316 2.75 19.78 -12.34
N ASP A 317 3.86 19.60 -11.60
CA ASP A 317 5.22 19.60 -12.14
C ASP A 317 5.61 18.20 -12.69
N GLY A 318 4.70 17.20 -12.54
CA GLY A 318 4.87 15.86 -13.06
C GLY A 318 5.72 14.94 -12.16
N MET A 319 5.89 15.28 -10.88
CA MET A 319 6.37 14.29 -9.93
C MET A 319 5.30 13.23 -9.68
N LEU A 320 5.69 11.96 -9.73
CA LEU A 320 4.84 10.82 -9.41
C LEU A 320 5.35 10.10 -8.17
N VAL A 321 4.41 9.64 -7.34
CA VAL A 321 4.66 8.74 -6.21
C VAL A 321 3.68 7.58 -6.31
N SER A 322 4.22 6.35 -6.27
CA SER A 322 3.45 5.11 -6.06
C SER A 322 3.90 4.51 -4.74
N MET A 323 3.01 4.29 -3.78
CA MET A 323 3.38 3.79 -2.45
C MET A 323 2.44 2.69 -1.99
N THR A 324 3.04 1.59 -1.53
CA THR A 324 2.33 0.43 -0.96
C THR A 324 2.90 0.12 0.42
N PHE A 325 2.04 -0.02 1.44
CA PHE A 325 2.45 -0.22 2.83
C PHE A 325 1.39 -1.00 3.62
N THR A 326 1.78 -1.61 4.76
CA THR A 326 0.95 -2.62 5.41
C THR A 326 1.18 -2.75 6.91
N HIS A 327 0.14 -3.24 7.62
CA HIS A 327 0.25 -3.84 8.95
C HIS A 327 0.78 -5.27 8.92
N GLY A 328 0.88 -5.90 7.77
CA GLY A 328 1.13 -7.32 7.58
C GLY A 328 -0.10 -8.05 7.02
N PRO A 329 -0.11 -9.39 6.99
CA PRO A 329 -1.06 -10.15 6.20
C PRO A 329 -2.48 -10.30 6.80
N VAL A 330 -2.77 -9.72 7.95
CA VAL A 330 -4.07 -9.87 8.63
C VAL A 330 -4.68 -8.50 8.95
N TRP A 331 -6.00 -8.37 8.82
CA TRP A 331 -6.72 -7.18 9.25
C TRP A 331 -6.37 -6.81 10.70
N PHE A 332 -6.16 -5.52 10.93
CA PHE A 332 -5.76 -4.99 12.23
C PHE A 332 -4.43 -5.54 12.77
N GLY A 333 -3.54 -6.04 11.90
CA GLY A 333 -2.22 -6.51 12.27
C GLY A 333 -2.23 -7.62 13.33
N SER A 334 -1.52 -7.42 14.44
CA SER A 334 -1.53 -8.33 15.57
C SER A 334 -2.82 -8.28 16.41
N GLY A 335 -3.65 -7.24 16.23
CA GLY A 335 -4.79 -6.93 17.08
C GLY A 335 -4.43 -6.26 18.40
N LEU A 336 -3.14 -6.06 18.64
CA LEU A 336 -2.65 -5.35 19.81
C LEU A 336 -2.59 -3.85 19.52
N MET A 337 -3.14 -3.06 20.43
CA MET A 337 -3.11 -1.61 20.41
C MET A 337 -2.49 -1.10 21.72
N THR A 338 -1.62 -0.12 21.65
CA THR A 338 -1.05 0.49 22.84
C THR A 338 -2.11 1.31 23.56
N ALA A 339 -2.18 1.21 24.88
CA ALA A 339 -3.11 2.02 25.68
C ALA A 339 -2.72 3.50 25.65
N GLU A 340 -1.42 3.77 25.79
CA GLU A 340 -0.83 5.07 25.57
C GLU A 340 -0.47 5.23 24.08
N GLY A 341 -0.85 6.34 23.46
CA GLY A 341 -0.57 6.66 22.08
C GLY A 341 -1.49 6.03 21.04
N GLY A 342 -2.34 5.06 21.38
CA GLY A 342 -3.33 4.48 20.47
C GLY A 342 -2.74 3.84 19.21
N ILE A 343 -1.55 3.26 19.30
CA ILE A 343 -0.83 2.68 18.17
C ILE A 343 -1.26 1.23 17.97
N LEU A 344 -1.92 0.94 16.85
CA LEU A 344 -2.24 -0.42 16.44
C LEU A 344 -1.00 -1.09 15.84
N LEU A 345 -0.62 -2.26 16.39
CA LEU A 345 0.63 -2.93 16.08
C LEU A 345 0.49 -3.97 14.97
N ASN A 346 1.50 -4.08 14.15
CA ASN A 346 1.57 -4.94 12.98
C ASN A 346 1.66 -6.44 13.31
N CYS A 347 1.58 -7.27 12.28
CA CYS A 347 1.91 -8.70 12.30
C CYS A 347 3.00 -9.03 11.26
N GLY A 348 3.99 -8.16 11.16
CA GLY A 348 5.03 -8.22 10.13
C GLY A 348 5.94 -9.43 10.19
N ALA A 349 6.05 -10.07 11.35
CA ALA A 349 6.82 -11.30 11.49
C ALA A 349 6.27 -12.45 10.62
N ASP A 350 4.99 -12.42 10.26
CA ASP A 350 4.41 -13.39 9.33
C ASP A 350 4.91 -13.24 7.89
N LEU A 351 5.59 -12.13 7.57
CA LEU A 351 6.17 -11.84 6.27
C LEU A 351 7.68 -12.10 6.23
N LEU A 352 8.26 -12.66 7.29
CA LEU A 352 9.67 -13.00 7.33
C LEU A 352 9.95 -14.26 6.51
N ALA A 353 11.13 -14.29 5.90
CA ALA A 353 11.64 -15.39 5.11
C ALA A 353 13.14 -15.62 5.39
N ARG A 354 13.61 -16.84 5.17
CA ARG A 354 15.04 -17.16 5.14
C ARG A 354 15.58 -16.97 3.74
N ARG A 355 16.55 -16.09 3.56
CA ARG A 355 17.25 -15.89 2.29
C ARG A 355 18.22 -17.05 2.03
N ALA A 356 18.12 -17.65 0.84
CA ALA A 356 18.84 -18.89 0.54
C ALA A 356 20.36 -18.72 0.47
N ARG A 357 20.85 -17.59 -0.07
CA ARG A 357 22.28 -17.36 -0.33
C ARG A 357 23.16 -17.27 0.92
N ASP A 358 22.63 -16.79 2.02
CA ASP A 358 23.36 -16.51 3.28
C ASP A 358 22.65 -16.93 4.55
N GLY A 359 21.44 -17.48 4.43
CA GLY A 359 20.63 -17.91 5.57
C GLY A 359 20.03 -16.76 6.40
N ALA A 360 20.22 -15.50 6.01
CA ALA A 360 19.69 -14.36 6.76
C ALA A 360 18.17 -14.38 6.81
N ILE A 361 17.61 -13.94 7.95
CA ILE A 361 16.18 -13.67 8.08
C ILE A 361 15.91 -12.26 7.58
N VAL A 362 15.00 -12.14 6.64
CA VAL A 362 14.63 -10.88 5.99
C VAL A 362 13.11 -10.73 5.91
N ALA A 363 12.62 -9.51 5.88
CA ALA A 363 11.23 -9.26 5.56
C ALA A 363 11.05 -9.30 4.02
N GLN A 364 10.09 -10.11 3.55
CA GLN A 364 9.87 -10.35 2.12
C GLN A 364 8.38 -10.24 1.77
N PRO A 365 7.79 -9.03 1.90
CA PRO A 365 6.41 -8.78 1.49
C PRO A 365 6.27 -8.80 -0.05
N HIS A 366 5.02 -8.90 -0.52
CA HIS A 366 4.71 -8.88 -1.95
C HIS A 366 4.34 -7.47 -2.47
N LEU A 367 4.65 -6.43 -1.71
CA LEU A 367 4.36 -5.04 -2.07
C LEU A 367 5.05 -4.68 -3.38
N THR A 368 4.32 -4.08 -4.32
CA THR A 368 4.83 -3.82 -5.67
C THR A 368 4.32 -2.46 -6.16
N PRO A 369 4.71 -1.35 -5.51
CA PRO A 369 4.48 -0.04 -6.10
C PRO A 369 5.33 0.07 -7.36
N ALA A 370 4.76 0.63 -8.44
CA ALA A 370 5.46 0.78 -9.70
C ALA A 370 5.16 2.14 -10.35
N ILE A 371 6.12 2.64 -11.12
CA ILE A 371 5.95 3.74 -12.06
C ILE A 371 6.39 3.23 -13.43
N VAL A 372 5.59 3.53 -14.45
CA VAL A 372 5.86 3.14 -15.84
C VAL A 372 6.06 4.39 -16.67
N ASP A 373 7.18 4.48 -17.38
CA ASP A 373 7.46 5.54 -18.34
C ASP A 373 7.32 5.01 -19.76
N ALA A 374 6.24 5.42 -20.43
CA ALA A 374 5.98 5.10 -21.84
C ALA A 374 6.32 6.27 -22.76
N GLY A 375 7.18 7.18 -22.34
CA GLY A 375 7.62 8.36 -23.08
C GLY A 375 6.60 9.49 -23.00
N ALA A 376 5.53 9.45 -23.80
CA ALA A 376 4.50 10.50 -23.82
C ALA A 376 3.63 10.51 -22.57
N VAL A 377 3.42 9.34 -21.93
CA VAL A 377 2.60 9.18 -20.74
C VAL A 377 3.37 8.39 -19.70
N ARG A 378 3.28 8.82 -18.45
CA ARG A 378 3.81 8.09 -17.29
C ARG A 378 2.67 7.66 -16.37
N TYR A 379 2.79 6.48 -15.83
CA TYR A 379 1.79 5.90 -14.93
C TYR A 379 2.41 5.62 -13.57
N ALA A 380 1.68 5.93 -12.49
CA ALA A 380 1.95 5.40 -11.17
C ALA A 380 0.83 4.43 -10.80
N LEU A 381 1.17 3.22 -10.36
CA LEU A 381 0.19 2.18 -10.09
C LEU A 381 0.65 1.20 -9.02
N GLY A 382 -0.30 0.51 -8.42
CA GLY A 382 -0.08 -0.55 -7.47
C GLY A 382 -1.40 -1.07 -6.89
N SER A 383 -1.30 -2.00 -5.96
CA SER A 383 -2.47 -2.65 -5.38
C SER A 383 -2.17 -3.23 -4.00
N PRO A 384 -3.13 -3.33 -3.09
CA PRO A 384 -3.16 -4.39 -2.09
C PRO A 384 -3.50 -5.73 -2.75
N GLY A 385 -3.44 -6.85 -1.99
CA GLY A 385 -3.80 -8.17 -2.51
C GLY A 385 -2.81 -9.28 -2.13
N GLY A 386 -1.85 -9.02 -1.25
CA GLY A 386 -0.86 -9.99 -0.76
C GLY A 386 -0.05 -10.62 -1.90
N PRO A 387 0.03 -11.95 -1.99
CA PRO A 387 0.82 -12.61 -3.04
C PRO A 387 0.31 -12.37 -4.46
N ARG A 388 -0.89 -11.82 -4.65
CA ARG A 388 -1.46 -11.49 -5.96
C ARG A 388 -1.04 -10.11 -6.47
N ILE A 389 -0.48 -9.26 -5.61
CA ILE A 389 -0.07 -7.89 -5.97
C ILE A 389 0.80 -7.84 -7.23
N PRO A 390 1.88 -8.66 -7.36
CA PRO A 390 2.71 -8.61 -8.55
C PRO A 390 1.93 -8.98 -9.84
N ALA A 391 1.01 -9.95 -9.76
CA ALA A 391 0.17 -10.35 -10.89
C ALA A 391 -0.84 -9.27 -11.28
N ILE A 392 -1.39 -8.54 -10.31
CA ILE A 392 -2.31 -7.41 -10.54
C ILE A 392 -1.57 -6.29 -11.27
N VAL A 393 -0.39 -5.90 -10.76
CA VAL A 393 0.44 -4.85 -11.35
C VAL A 393 0.92 -5.26 -12.75
N LEU A 394 1.39 -6.51 -12.92
CA LEU A 394 1.80 -7.05 -14.22
C LEU A 394 0.71 -6.91 -15.27
N GLN A 395 -0.51 -7.38 -14.98
CA GLN A 395 -1.62 -7.34 -15.93
C GLN A 395 -2.04 -5.90 -16.24
N ALA A 396 -2.01 -4.99 -15.25
CA ALA A 396 -2.28 -3.58 -15.50
C ALA A 396 -1.21 -2.94 -16.41
N VAL A 397 0.08 -3.25 -16.22
CA VAL A 397 1.15 -2.79 -17.12
C VAL A 397 0.95 -3.33 -18.55
N ILE A 398 0.62 -4.62 -18.69
CA ILE A 398 0.35 -5.21 -20.01
C ILE A 398 -0.85 -4.52 -20.67
N ASP A 399 -1.94 -4.30 -19.95
CA ASP A 399 -3.13 -3.64 -20.49
C ASP A 399 -2.84 -2.21 -20.95
N LEU A 400 -2.09 -1.44 -20.17
CA LEU A 400 -1.74 -0.06 -20.50
C LEU A 400 -0.73 0.04 -21.65
N ILE A 401 0.30 -0.81 -21.68
CA ILE A 401 1.42 -0.68 -22.62
C ILE A 401 1.20 -1.50 -23.90
N HIS A 402 0.80 -2.77 -23.76
CA HIS A 402 0.63 -3.66 -24.91
C HIS A 402 -0.70 -3.43 -25.64
N TYR A 403 -1.81 -3.41 -24.85
CA TYR A 403 -3.15 -3.24 -25.43
C TYR A 403 -3.60 -1.78 -25.50
N ARG A 404 -2.92 -0.87 -24.80
CA ARG A 404 -3.22 0.58 -24.78
C ARG A 404 -4.67 0.88 -24.41
N VAL A 405 -5.23 0.09 -23.50
CA VAL A 405 -6.58 0.34 -23.01
C VAL A 405 -6.62 1.56 -22.08
N PRO A 406 -7.77 2.23 -21.95
CA PRO A 406 -7.96 3.30 -20.99
C PRO A 406 -7.64 2.87 -19.56
N LEU A 407 -7.17 3.81 -18.72
CA LEU A 407 -6.73 3.54 -17.36
C LEU A 407 -7.80 2.83 -16.50
N GLU A 408 -9.05 3.27 -16.61
CA GLU A 408 -10.19 2.68 -15.89
C GLU A 408 -10.46 1.25 -16.33
N ASP A 409 -10.37 0.98 -17.65
CA ASP A 409 -10.58 -0.34 -18.21
C ASP A 409 -9.46 -1.32 -17.80
N ALA A 410 -8.20 -0.84 -17.74
CA ALA A 410 -7.08 -1.63 -17.25
C ALA A 410 -7.28 -2.08 -15.79
N LEU A 411 -7.79 -1.18 -14.93
CA LEU A 411 -8.09 -1.51 -13.54
C LEU A 411 -9.35 -2.36 -13.39
N GLY A 412 -10.34 -2.21 -14.27
CA GLY A 412 -11.59 -2.98 -14.28
C GLY A 412 -11.46 -4.37 -14.89
N ALA A 413 -10.41 -4.66 -15.65
CA ALA A 413 -10.25 -5.91 -16.38
C ALA A 413 -10.21 -7.14 -15.45
N PRO A 414 -10.79 -8.30 -15.85
CA PRO A 414 -10.74 -9.53 -15.07
C PRO A 414 -9.31 -9.97 -14.78
N ARG A 415 -9.06 -10.45 -13.56
CA ARG A 415 -7.72 -10.79 -13.07
C ARG A 415 -7.56 -12.26 -12.75
N PHE A 416 -6.32 -12.71 -12.88
CA PHE A 416 -5.88 -14.03 -12.43
C PHE A 416 -4.45 -13.97 -11.90
N SER A 417 -4.01 -15.02 -11.24
CA SER A 417 -2.65 -15.19 -10.74
C SER A 417 -2.21 -16.64 -10.95
N ALA A 418 -0.92 -16.87 -10.93
CA ALA A 418 -0.34 -18.20 -10.94
C ALA A 418 0.59 -18.38 -9.74
N ARG A 419 0.78 -19.62 -9.31
CA ARG A 419 1.75 -20.02 -8.27
C ARG A 419 2.95 -20.70 -8.92
N ALA A 420 4.01 -20.94 -8.14
CA ALA A 420 5.26 -21.56 -8.60
C ALA A 420 5.05 -22.91 -9.32
N GLU A 421 4.09 -23.71 -8.86
CA GLU A 421 3.69 -24.98 -9.44
C GLU A 421 2.83 -24.85 -10.72
N GLY A 422 2.49 -23.62 -11.11
CA GLY A 422 1.68 -23.32 -12.29
C GLY A 422 0.17 -23.37 -12.05
N ALA A 423 -0.28 -23.62 -10.81
CA ALA A 423 -1.70 -23.56 -10.47
C ALA A 423 -2.25 -22.16 -10.68
N LEU A 424 -3.36 -22.04 -11.40
CA LEU A 424 -4.03 -20.78 -11.68
C LEU A 424 -5.16 -20.53 -10.67
N GLU A 425 -5.29 -19.28 -10.26
CA GLU A 425 -6.43 -18.74 -9.53
C GLU A 425 -6.93 -17.49 -10.25
N GLY A 426 -8.24 -17.28 -10.30
CA GLY A 426 -8.81 -16.18 -11.07
C GLY A 426 -10.18 -15.74 -10.57
N GLU A 427 -10.59 -14.55 -10.98
CA GLU A 427 -11.94 -14.06 -10.78
C GLU A 427 -12.94 -14.91 -11.57
N ARG A 428 -14.21 -14.88 -11.16
CA ARG A 428 -15.31 -15.62 -11.80
C ARG A 428 -15.33 -15.45 -13.33
N ALA A 429 -15.13 -14.22 -13.83
CA ALA A 429 -15.11 -13.94 -15.25
C ALA A 429 -13.99 -14.68 -16.02
N ILE A 430 -12.83 -14.89 -15.38
CA ILE A 430 -11.75 -15.71 -15.97
C ILE A 430 -12.12 -17.18 -15.95
N VAL A 431 -12.68 -17.70 -14.85
CA VAL A 431 -13.09 -19.09 -14.74
C VAL A 431 -14.16 -19.45 -15.78
N ASP A 432 -15.18 -18.60 -15.93
CA ASP A 432 -16.30 -18.80 -16.86
C ASP A 432 -15.86 -18.69 -18.34
N ALA A 433 -14.83 -17.89 -18.64
CA ALA A 433 -14.25 -17.79 -19.98
C ALA A 433 -13.51 -19.07 -20.42
N PHE A 434 -13.09 -19.93 -19.49
CA PHE A 434 -12.32 -21.15 -19.79
C PHE A 434 -12.94 -22.40 -19.12
N PRO A 435 -14.16 -22.80 -19.49
CA PRO A 435 -14.80 -23.99 -18.94
C PRO A 435 -13.95 -25.22 -19.28
N GLY A 436 -13.59 -26.02 -18.30
CA GLY A 436 -12.72 -27.19 -18.45
C GLY A 436 -11.23 -26.94 -18.19
N ARG A 437 -10.79 -25.69 -17.95
CA ARG A 437 -9.46 -25.39 -17.47
C ARG A 437 -9.45 -25.41 -15.94
N ALA A 438 -8.40 -25.99 -15.35
CA ALA A 438 -8.24 -26.00 -13.89
C ALA A 438 -7.80 -24.61 -13.39
N ILE A 439 -8.77 -23.75 -13.09
CA ILE A 439 -8.58 -22.42 -12.50
C ILE A 439 -9.39 -22.37 -11.20
N THR A 440 -8.72 -22.14 -10.07
CA THR A 440 -9.39 -21.92 -8.79
C THR A 440 -10.13 -20.60 -8.81
N CYS A 441 -11.45 -20.62 -8.63
CA CYS A 441 -12.24 -19.40 -8.56
C CYS A 441 -12.00 -18.67 -7.24
N ILE A 442 -11.70 -17.38 -7.34
CA ILE A 442 -11.67 -16.48 -6.21
C ILE A 442 -12.96 -15.67 -6.23
N GLU A 443 -13.86 -16.00 -5.31
CA GLU A 443 -15.22 -15.45 -5.29
C GLU A 443 -15.31 -14.05 -4.69
N THR A 444 -14.35 -13.66 -3.87
CA THR A 444 -14.31 -12.33 -3.26
C THR A 444 -13.33 -11.45 -4.01
N SER A 445 -13.84 -10.36 -4.56
CA SER A 445 -13.04 -9.33 -5.24
C SER A 445 -11.89 -8.77 -4.36
N GLU A 446 -12.04 -8.82 -3.04
CA GLU A 446 -11.04 -8.39 -2.06
C GLU A 446 -9.69 -9.10 -2.21
N TYR A 447 -9.66 -10.33 -2.72
CA TYR A 447 -8.43 -11.09 -2.91
C TYR A 447 -7.59 -10.62 -4.12
N PHE A 448 -8.21 -9.99 -5.11
CA PHE A 448 -7.50 -9.33 -6.21
C PHE A 448 -7.38 -7.82 -5.99
N GLY A 449 -7.43 -7.38 -4.76
CA GLY A 449 -7.14 -6.06 -4.23
C GLY A 449 -7.65 -4.87 -5.03
N PRO A 450 -8.01 -3.77 -4.36
CA PRO A 450 -8.35 -2.53 -5.06
C PRO A 450 -7.09 -1.87 -5.62
N ALA A 451 -6.83 -2.07 -6.91
CA ALA A 451 -5.75 -1.35 -7.57
C ALA A 451 -6.04 0.13 -7.65
N GLY A 452 -5.01 0.95 -7.57
CA GLY A 452 -5.06 2.39 -7.82
C GLY A 452 -4.04 2.75 -8.87
N ALA A 453 -4.38 3.63 -9.78
CA ALA A 453 -3.44 4.13 -10.77
C ALA A 453 -3.74 5.59 -11.15
N LEU A 454 -2.70 6.28 -11.59
CA LEU A 454 -2.82 7.57 -12.24
C LEU A 454 -1.92 7.62 -13.48
N ALA A 455 -2.30 8.46 -14.43
CA ALA A 455 -1.54 8.79 -15.61
C ALA A 455 -1.22 10.29 -15.61
N TRP A 456 -0.01 10.62 -16.01
CA TRP A 456 0.43 11.98 -16.22
C TRP A 456 1.03 12.14 -17.62
N SER A 457 0.66 13.21 -18.29
CA SER A 457 1.29 13.68 -19.53
C SER A 457 1.35 15.20 -19.53
N PRO A 458 2.11 15.83 -20.46
CA PRO A 458 2.08 17.28 -20.62
C PRO A 458 0.68 17.84 -20.91
N ASP A 459 -0.21 17.04 -21.49
CA ASP A 459 -1.58 17.45 -21.85
C ASP A 459 -2.57 17.30 -20.67
N GLY A 460 -2.20 16.63 -19.59
CA GLY A 460 -3.06 16.50 -18.42
C GLY A 460 -2.79 15.27 -17.55
N MET A 461 -3.65 15.12 -16.55
CA MET A 461 -3.60 14.07 -15.55
C MET A 461 -4.93 13.32 -15.47
N GLN A 462 -4.87 12.02 -15.28
CA GLN A 462 -6.02 11.15 -15.03
C GLN A 462 -5.73 10.22 -13.86
N GLY A 463 -6.72 9.98 -13.01
CA GLY A 463 -6.66 8.98 -11.96
C GLY A 463 -7.78 7.96 -12.11
N ALA A 464 -7.54 6.73 -11.70
CA ALA A 464 -8.54 5.68 -11.64
C ALA A 464 -8.41 4.89 -10.34
N ALA A 465 -9.54 4.57 -9.73
CA ALA A 465 -9.67 3.64 -8.62
C ALA A 465 -10.38 2.37 -9.10
N ASP A 466 -10.02 1.24 -8.54
CA ASP A 466 -10.58 -0.06 -8.91
C ASP A 466 -12.10 -0.12 -8.63
N PRO A 467 -12.92 -0.43 -9.63
CA PRO A 467 -14.37 -0.51 -9.46
C PRO A 467 -14.83 -1.64 -8.51
N ARG A 468 -13.94 -2.60 -8.18
CA ARG A 468 -14.22 -3.67 -7.21
C ARG A 468 -14.35 -3.17 -5.78
N PHE A 469 -13.90 -1.95 -5.49
CA PHE A 469 -13.81 -1.42 -4.15
C PHE A 469 -14.52 -0.08 -4.04
N ALA A 470 -15.66 -0.07 -3.36
CA ALA A 470 -16.51 1.12 -3.26
C ALA A 470 -15.86 2.30 -2.50
N ASP A 471 -14.87 2.03 -1.66
CA ASP A 471 -14.16 3.04 -0.85
C ASP A 471 -12.95 3.65 -1.59
N GLY A 472 -12.51 3.09 -2.74
CA GLY A 472 -11.47 3.64 -3.59
C GLY A 472 -11.86 5.01 -4.16
N TYR A 473 -10.94 5.96 -4.14
CA TYR A 473 -11.27 7.34 -4.52
C TYR A 473 -10.12 8.05 -5.24
N VAL A 474 -10.51 8.85 -6.24
CA VAL A 474 -9.63 9.79 -6.93
C VAL A 474 -9.97 11.19 -6.48
N ALA A 475 -9.01 11.89 -5.88
CA ALA A 475 -9.13 13.29 -5.50
C ALA A 475 -8.29 14.17 -6.42
N VAL A 476 -8.92 15.15 -7.06
CA VAL A 476 -8.26 16.13 -7.91
C VAL A 476 -8.04 17.41 -7.12
N ALA A 477 -6.80 17.87 -7.06
CA ALA A 477 -6.47 19.18 -6.53
C ALA A 477 -6.67 20.22 -7.64
N LEU A 478 -7.53 21.20 -7.39
CA LEU A 478 -7.83 22.29 -8.30
C LEU A 478 -7.34 23.61 -7.68
N ARG A 479 -6.65 24.44 -8.47
CA ARG A 479 -6.36 25.83 -8.10
C ARG A 479 -7.35 26.72 -8.85
N ARG A 480 -8.03 27.64 -8.15
CA ARG A 480 -8.74 28.73 -8.86
C ARG A 480 -7.72 29.58 -9.57
N ARG A 481 -7.98 29.96 -10.82
CA ARG A 481 -7.21 31.04 -11.45
C ARG A 481 -7.58 32.31 -10.67
N ASP A 482 -6.59 32.93 -10.04
CA ASP A 482 -6.74 34.29 -9.54
C ASP A 482 -7.02 35.16 -10.76
N GLY A 483 -8.19 35.80 -10.80
CA GLY A 483 -8.64 36.68 -11.87
C GLY A 483 -7.83 37.96 -11.92
#